data_954095c6c7c2ee4d66d55d789bfb21c1
#
_entry.id   954095c6c7c2ee4d66d55d789bfb21c1
#
_cell.length_a   1.000
_cell.length_b   1.000
_cell.length_c   1.000
_cell.angle_alpha   90.00
_cell.angle_beta   90.00
_cell.angle_gamma   90.00
#
_symmetry.space_group_name_H-M   'P 1'
#
loop_
_entity.id
_entity.type
_entity.pdbx_description
1 polymer ?
#
loop_
_entity_poly.entity_id
_entity_poly.type
_entity_poly.pdbx_seq_one_letter_code
_entity_poly.pdbx_strand_id
1 'polypeptide(L)'
;MEWSWYYRRASYIYRAKEAIHANFSGRMPEQYKDIISLPGIGRSTAGAILSIAFNKPYPILDANVKKVISRIFYKNSYEEKSFWELSEQMLDKKNLFKFQQGVMDLGSQLCLPKNPKCLVCPVSKNCLSNIKGDYPVLAKKKVQRKKEFLKFNLIRFNEKYFLTKDNALGYWKNLWIPPVEKNKLNAVDIIHNLSHRELNISFTESSEKHPKLSGKWFSAEEIKKIAVPKPIFDKLVSNE
;
A
#
# COMPACT_ATOMS: atom_id res chain seq x y z
N MET A 1 3.02 -10.70 6.64
CA MET A 1 2.24 -9.49 6.26
C MET A 1 3.24 -8.36 5.98
N GLU A 2 3.25 -7.77 4.79
CA GLU A 2 4.30 -6.80 4.38
C GLU A 2 4.11 -5.45 5.08
N TRP A 3 4.86 -5.21 6.14
CA TRP A 3 4.78 -4.00 6.97
C TRP A 3 5.16 -2.69 6.25
N SER A 4 5.86 -2.73 5.12
CA SER A 4 6.29 -1.52 4.39
C SER A 4 5.11 -0.66 3.87
N TRP A 5 3.97 -1.26 3.52
CA TRP A 5 2.74 -0.57 3.14
C TRP A 5 2.10 0.16 4.32
N TYR A 6 2.18 -0.41 5.52
CA TYR A 6 1.61 0.20 6.72
C TYR A 6 2.37 1.46 7.14
N TYR A 7 3.70 1.48 7.06
CA TYR A 7 4.49 2.68 7.40
C TYR A 7 4.17 3.87 6.49
N ARG A 8 4.07 3.66 5.17
CA ARG A 8 3.69 4.73 4.25
C ARG A 8 2.29 5.22 4.54
N ARG A 9 1.34 4.31 4.76
CA ARG A 9 -0.05 4.66 5.06
C ARG A 9 -0.17 5.41 6.39
N ALA A 10 0.50 4.94 7.43
CA ALA A 10 0.57 5.62 8.72
C ALA A 10 1.19 7.03 8.61
N SER A 11 2.30 7.16 7.87
CA SER A 11 2.93 8.46 7.60
C SER A 11 2.00 9.42 6.85
N TYR A 12 1.24 8.92 5.86
CA TYR A 12 0.25 9.75 5.16
C TYR A 12 -0.91 10.18 6.05
N ILE A 13 -1.43 9.28 6.89
CA ILE A 13 -2.48 9.60 7.86
C ILE A 13 -1.99 10.69 8.83
N TYR A 14 -0.79 10.54 9.37
CA TYR A 14 -0.20 11.54 10.26
C TYR A 14 -0.04 12.90 9.56
N ARG A 15 0.53 12.93 8.35
CA ARG A 15 0.70 14.15 7.57
C ARG A 15 -0.63 14.79 7.16
N ALA A 16 -1.64 13.97 6.84
CA ALA A 16 -2.99 14.47 6.56
C ALA A 16 -3.61 15.11 7.80
N LYS A 17 -3.46 14.50 8.98
CA LYS A 17 -3.89 15.07 10.27
C LYS A 17 -3.24 16.43 10.52
N GLU A 18 -1.92 16.56 10.32
CA GLU A 18 -1.21 17.83 10.48
C GLU A 18 -1.72 18.89 9.47
N ALA A 19 -1.94 18.51 8.21
CA ALA A 19 -2.47 19.40 7.19
C ALA A 19 -3.90 19.85 7.49
N ILE A 20 -4.75 18.97 8.01
CA ILE A 20 -6.12 19.30 8.43
C ILE A 20 -6.09 20.29 9.61
N HIS A 21 -5.21 20.08 10.57
CA HIS A 21 -5.06 20.97 11.70
C HIS A 21 -4.58 22.36 11.28
N ALA A 22 -3.56 22.42 10.42
CA ALA A 22 -2.96 23.67 9.99
C ALA A 22 -3.85 24.50 9.05
N ASN A 23 -4.53 23.84 8.09
CA ASN A 23 -5.22 24.54 7.00
C ASN A 23 -6.74 24.59 7.14
N PHE A 24 -7.32 23.74 8.01
CA PHE A 24 -8.77 23.57 8.13
C PHE A 24 -9.25 23.60 9.59
N SER A 25 -8.47 24.22 10.50
CA SER A 25 -8.80 24.39 11.93
C SER A 25 -9.17 23.06 12.62
N GLY A 26 -8.52 21.96 12.23
CA GLY A 26 -8.77 20.63 12.79
C GLY A 26 -10.04 19.94 12.30
N ARG A 27 -10.79 20.53 11.37
CA ARG A 27 -12.02 19.94 10.80
C ARG A 27 -11.74 19.36 9.42
N MET A 28 -12.29 18.17 9.16
CA MET A 28 -12.18 17.55 7.85
C MET A 28 -12.85 18.43 6.79
N PRO A 29 -12.13 18.83 5.71
CA PRO A 29 -12.72 19.63 4.65
C PRO A 29 -13.78 18.84 3.88
N GLU A 30 -14.76 19.53 3.32
CA GLU A 30 -15.90 18.93 2.60
C GLU A 30 -15.89 19.23 1.09
N GLN A 31 -14.94 20.02 0.60
CA GLN A 31 -14.80 20.28 -0.82
C GLN A 31 -13.81 19.31 -1.44
N TYR A 32 -14.11 18.81 -2.64
CA TYR A 32 -13.27 17.85 -3.34
C TYR A 32 -11.82 18.33 -3.50
N LYS A 33 -11.64 19.60 -3.90
CA LYS A 33 -10.32 20.22 -4.10
C LYS A 33 -9.47 20.22 -2.83
N ASP A 34 -10.10 20.39 -1.67
CA ASP A 34 -9.40 20.44 -0.40
C ASP A 34 -9.06 19.04 0.11
N ILE A 35 -9.99 18.08 -0.04
CA ILE A 35 -9.76 16.66 0.34
C ILE A 35 -8.64 16.06 -0.51
N ILE A 36 -8.63 16.27 -1.82
CA ILE A 36 -7.61 15.67 -2.70
C ILE A 36 -6.22 16.29 -2.50
N SER A 37 -6.14 17.49 -1.91
CA SER A 37 -4.86 18.11 -1.55
C SER A 37 -4.20 17.48 -0.34
N LEU A 38 -4.94 16.70 0.46
CA LEU A 38 -4.41 16.06 1.66
C LEU A 38 -3.42 14.93 1.31
N PRO A 39 -2.32 14.82 2.07
CA PRO A 39 -1.31 13.79 1.84
C PRO A 39 -1.89 12.37 1.84
N GLY A 40 -1.63 11.61 0.77
CA GLY A 40 -2.06 10.21 0.65
C GLY A 40 -3.51 10.00 0.21
N ILE A 41 -4.25 11.06 -0.07
CA ILE A 41 -5.61 10.99 -0.59
C ILE A 41 -5.60 11.16 -2.11
N GLY A 42 -5.95 10.08 -2.81
CA GLY A 42 -6.19 10.09 -4.26
C GLY A 42 -7.67 10.21 -4.59
N ARG A 43 -8.00 10.31 -5.90
CA ARG A 43 -9.37 10.51 -6.42
C ARG A 43 -10.38 9.52 -5.81
N SER A 44 -10.06 8.22 -5.76
CA SER A 44 -10.96 7.20 -5.21
C SER A 44 -11.16 7.35 -3.71
N THR A 45 -10.11 7.68 -2.95
CA THR A 45 -10.22 7.93 -1.50
C THR A 45 -11.00 9.21 -1.21
N ALA A 46 -10.79 10.27 -2.00
CA ALA A 46 -11.57 11.50 -1.90
C ALA A 46 -13.06 11.25 -2.17
N GLY A 47 -13.36 10.45 -3.22
CA GLY A 47 -14.72 10.02 -3.52
C GLY A 47 -15.35 9.24 -2.36
N ALA A 48 -14.61 8.33 -1.73
CA ALA A 48 -15.08 7.58 -0.57
C ALA A 48 -15.41 8.49 0.62
N ILE A 49 -14.51 9.41 0.95
CA ILE A 49 -14.74 10.36 2.05
C ILE A 49 -15.98 11.21 1.78
N LEU A 50 -16.09 11.76 0.57
CA LEU A 50 -17.21 12.65 0.22
C LEU A 50 -18.55 11.90 0.19
N SER A 51 -18.58 10.70 -0.38
CA SER A 51 -19.84 9.96 -0.51
C SER A 51 -20.27 9.29 0.80
N ILE A 52 -19.34 8.73 1.56
CA ILE A 52 -19.64 7.96 2.77
C ILE A 52 -19.81 8.87 3.98
N ALA A 53 -18.92 9.86 4.18
CA ALA A 53 -18.96 10.72 5.37
C ALA A 53 -19.80 11.99 5.18
N PHE A 54 -19.86 12.52 3.94
CA PHE A 54 -20.54 13.80 3.68
C PHE A 54 -21.75 13.68 2.76
N ASN A 55 -22.13 12.47 2.39
CA ASN A 55 -23.28 12.20 1.49
C ASN A 55 -23.25 13.04 0.20
N LYS A 56 -22.07 13.26 -0.38
CA LYS A 56 -21.89 13.98 -1.64
C LYS A 56 -21.68 12.99 -2.81
N PRO A 57 -22.27 13.20 -3.99
CA PRO A 57 -22.33 12.20 -5.07
C PRO A 57 -21.01 12.09 -5.84
N TYR A 58 -19.99 11.56 -5.19
CA TYR A 58 -18.69 11.27 -5.77
C TYR A 58 -18.48 9.75 -5.94
N PRO A 59 -18.08 9.26 -7.12
CA PRO A 59 -17.85 7.84 -7.33
C PRO A 59 -16.55 7.36 -6.67
N ILE A 60 -16.52 6.07 -6.34
CA ILE A 60 -15.32 5.34 -5.89
C ILE A 60 -14.88 4.41 -7.01
N LEU A 61 -13.58 4.36 -7.27
CA LEU A 61 -13.01 3.46 -8.27
C LEU A 61 -11.75 2.77 -7.71
N ASP A 62 -11.96 1.87 -6.77
CA ASP A 62 -10.91 1.00 -6.24
C ASP A 62 -10.74 -0.29 -7.06
N ALA A 63 -9.87 -1.20 -6.65
CA ALA A 63 -9.63 -2.46 -7.34
C ALA A 63 -10.87 -3.37 -7.38
N ASN A 64 -11.71 -3.35 -6.35
CA ASN A 64 -12.94 -4.14 -6.28
C ASN A 64 -14.00 -3.57 -7.22
N VAL A 65 -14.21 -2.25 -7.17
CA VAL A 65 -15.16 -1.55 -8.06
C VAL A 65 -14.73 -1.70 -9.52
N LYS A 66 -13.45 -1.57 -9.85
CA LYS A 66 -12.93 -1.82 -11.21
C LYS A 66 -13.27 -3.21 -11.72
N LYS A 67 -13.08 -4.22 -10.89
CA LYS A 67 -13.42 -5.61 -11.23
C LYS A 67 -14.93 -5.79 -11.44
N VAL A 68 -15.76 -5.22 -10.58
CA VAL A 68 -17.23 -5.26 -10.71
C VAL A 68 -17.66 -4.59 -12.01
N ILE A 69 -17.18 -3.37 -12.29
CA ILE A 69 -17.47 -2.65 -13.54
C ILE A 69 -17.04 -3.45 -14.77
N SER A 70 -15.80 -4.00 -14.75
CA SER A 70 -15.31 -4.78 -15.89
C SER A 70 -16.21 -5.96 -16.23
N ARG A 71 -16.84 -6.58 -15.23
CA ARG A 71 -17.71 -7.74 -15.42
C ARG A 71 -19.16 -7.38 -15.73
N ILE A 72 -19.72 -6.36 -15.05
CA ILE A 72 -21.09 -5.90 -15.35
C ILE A 72 -21.16 -5.42 -16.81
N PHE A 73 -20.19 -4.62 -17.25
CA PHE A 73 -20.17 -4.03 -18.59
C PHE A 73 -19.32 -4.81 -19.60
N TYR A 74 -18.78 -5.96 -19.23
CA TYR A 74 -17.94 -6.82 -20.05
C TYR A 74 -16.77 -6.07 -20.70
N LYS A 75 -15.94 -5.40 -19.88
CA LYS A 75 -14.75 -4.66 -20.32
C LYS A 75 -13.49 -5.50 -20.17
N ASN A 76 -12.82 -5.86 -21.25
CA ASN A 76 -11.63 -6.71 -21.26
C ASN A 76 -10.33 -5.92 -21.03
N SER A 77 -10.36 -4.60 -21.21
CA SER A 77 -9.24 -3.71 -20.97
C SER A 77 -9.60 -2.60 -20.00
N TYR A 78 -8.60 -2.12 -19.24
CA TYR A 78 -8.77 -0.99 -18.35
C TYR A 78 -8.42 0.31 -19.06
N GLU A 79 -9.43 1.16 -19.20
CA GLU A 79 -9.29 2.56 -19.61
C GLU A 79 -9.80 3.45 -18.48
N GLU A 80 -8.92 4.29 -17.94
CA GLU A 80 -9.20 5.02 -16.70
C GLU A 80 -10.41 5.94 -16.84
N LYS A 81 -10.50 6.70 -17.93
CA LYS A 81 -11.61 7.64 -18.17
C LYS A 81 -12.95 6.91 -18.22
N SER A 82 -13.05 5.89 -19.08
CA SER A 82 -14.28 5.08 -19.25
C SER A 82 -14.73 4.44 -17.94
N PHE A 83 -13.80 3.92 -17.11
CA PHE A 83 -14.16 3.31 -15.83
C PHE A 83 -14.66 4.33 -14.80
N TRP A 84 -14.13 5.56 -14.80
CA TRP A 84 -14.66 6.63 -13.96
C TRP A 84 -16.06 7.04 -14.40
N GLU A 85 -16.30 7.18 -15.71
CA GLU A 85 -17.62 7.49 -16.28
C GLU A 85 -18.65 6.40 -15.92
N LEU A 86 -18.29 5.13 -16.06
CA LEU A 86 -19.16 4.02 -15.66
C LEU A 86 -19.43 3.99 -14.15
N SER A 87 -18.43 4.27 -13.33
CA SER A 87 -18.60 4.36 -11.88
C SER A 87 -19.55 5.49 -11.47
N GLU A 88 -19.49 6.62 -12.16
CA GLU A 88 -20.39 7.75 -11.96
C GLU A 88 -21.81 7.46 -12.43
N GLN A 89 -21.99 6.82 -13.59
CA GLN A 89 -23.28 6.42 -14.13
C GLN A 89 -24.01 5.41 -13.23
N MET A 90 -23.27 4.51 -12.60
CA MET A 90 -23.84 3.52 -11.68
C MET A 90 -24.31 4.12 -10.36
N LEU A 91 -23.87 5.33 -10.00
CA LEU A 91 -24.01 5.89 -8.66
C LEU A 91 -25.49 6.10 -8.28
N ASP A 92 -25.94 5.42 -7.23
CA ASP A 92 -27.24 5.73 -6.61
C ASP A 92 -27.12 6.98 -5.74
N LYS A 93 -27.51 8.12 -6.31
CA LYS A 93 -27.45 9.43 -5.63
C LYS A 93 -28.37 9.56 -4.43
N LYS A 94 -29.37 8.67 -4.28
CA LYS A 94 -30.32 8.69 -3.14
C LYS A 94 -29.77 7.92 -1.94
N ASN A 95 -28.96 6.88 -2.18
CA ASN A 95 -28.44 5.98 -1.14
C ASN A 95 -26.93 5.80 -1.24
N LEU A 96 -26.19 6.90 -1.26
CA LEU A 96 -24.74 6.92 -1.55
C LEU A 96 -23.95 5.95 -0.67
N PHE A 97 -24.12 6.03 0.64
CA PHE A 97 -23.40 5.14 1.58
C PHE A 97 -23.65 3.66 1.27
N LYS A 98 -24.93 3.26 1.18
CA LYS A 98 -25.31 1.86 0.95
C LYS A 98 -24.83 1.36 -0.42
N PHE A 99 -24.94 2.21 -1.44
CA PHE A 99 -24.47 1.88 -2.79
C PHE A 99 -22.95 1.67 -2.82
N GLN A 100 -22.18 2.63 -2.31
CA GLN A 100 -20.72 2.56 -2.34
C GLN A 100 -20.19 1.37 -1.53
N GLN A 101 -20.74 1.17 -0.33
CA GLN A 101 -20.39 0.02 0.49
C GLN A 101 -20.77 -1.30 -0.21
N GLY A 102 -21.99 -1.37 -0.74
CA GLY A 102 -22.48 -2.57 -1.43
C GLY A 102 -21.67 -2.96 -2.65
N VAL A 103 -21.19 -2.01 -3.47
CA VAL A 103 -20.34 -2.32 -4.62
C VAL A 103 -18.96 -2.79 -4.19
N MET A 104 -18.38 -2.20 -3.14
CA MET A 104 -17.09 -2.66 -2.59
C MET A 104 -17.23 -4.07 -1.99
N ASP A 105 -18.30 -4.34 -1.24
CA ASP A 105 -18.56 -5.66 -0.64
C ASP A 105 -18.85 -6.70 -1.72
N LEU A 106 -19.65 -6.36 -2.74
CA LEU A 106 -19.85 -7.21 -3.91
C LEU A 106 -18.51 -7.62 -4.54
N GLY A 107 -17.61 -6.66 -4.71
CA GLY A 107 -16.30 -6.90 -5.28
C GLY A 107 -15.35 -7.70 -4.39
N SER A 108 -15.48 -7.62 -3.07
CA SER A 108 -14.62 -8.33 -2.12
C SER A 108 -15.12 -9.72 -1.74
N GLN A 109 -16.44 -9.94 -1.70
CA GLN A 109 -17.06 -11.14 -1.12
C GLN A 109 -17.70 -12.09 -2.15
N LEU A 110 -18.26 -11.55 -3.23
CA LEU A 110 -19.00 -12.32 -4.23
C LEU A 110 -18.32 -12.33 -5.60
N CYS A 111 -17.98 -11.17 -6.14
CA CYS A 111 -17.32 -11.03 -7.44
C CYS A 111 -15.81 -11.31 -7.33
N LEU A 112 -15.45 -12.52 -6.89
CA LEU A 112 -14.05 -12.91 -6.65
C LEU A 112 -13.25 -12.95 -7.96
N PRO A 113 -11.92 -12.73 -7.93
CA PRO A 113 -11.07 -12.83 -9.12
C PRO A 113 -11.15 -14.20 -9.80
N LYS A 114 -11.10 -15.26 -9.00
CA LYS A 114 -11.32 -16.65 -9.42
C LYS A 114 -12.63 -17.13 -8.80
N ASN A 115 -13.38 -17.93 -9.54
CA ASN A 115 -14.63 -18.54 -9.09
C ASN A 115 -15.63 -17.53 -8.46
N PRO A 116 -16.15 -16.56 -9.22
CA PRO A 116 -17.13 -15.62 -8.71
C PRO A 116 -18.44 -16.33 -8.32
N LYS A 117 -19.05 -15.92 -7.21
CA LYS A 117 -20.27 -16.52 -6.65
C LYS A 117 -21.50 -15.97 -7.34
N CYS A 118 -21.66 -16.20 -8.65
CA CYS A 118 -22.70 -15.59 -9.47
C CYS A 118 -24.12 -16.07 -9.10
N LEU A 119 -24.29 -17.29 -8.60
CA LEU A 119 -25.59 -17.84 -8.20
C LEU A 119 -26.26 -17.05 -7.08
N VAL A 120 -25.49 -16.45 -6.18
CA VAL A 120 -26.00 -15.64 -5.07
C VAL A 120 -25.74 -14.13 -5.25
N CYS A 121 -25.27 -13.74 -6.43
CA CYS A 121 -24.94 -12.34 -6.71
C CYS A 121 -26.23 -11.55 -7.07
N PRO A 122 -26.55 -10.45 -6.35
CA PRO A 122 -27.79 -9.70 -6.58
C PRO A 122 -27.88 -9.05 -7.95
N VAL A 123 -26.73 -8.83 -8.63
CA VAL A 123 -26.67 -8.21 -9.98
C VAL A 123 -26.45 -9.24 -11.10
N SER A 124 -26.50 -10.54 -10.78
CA SER A 124 -26.17 -11.62 -11.74
C SER A 124 -27.01 -11.57 -13.03
N LYS A 125 -28.30 -11.24 -12.93
CA LYS A 125 -29.22 -11.17 -14.08
C LYS A 125 -28.86 -10.07 -15.08
N ASN A 126 -28.25 -8.97 -14.61
CA ASN A 126 -27.89 -7.81 -15.45
C ASN A 126 -26.36 -7.76 -15.72
N CYS A 127 -25.62 -8.76 -15.28
CA CYS A 127 -24.18 -8.81 -15.47
C CYS A 127 -23.83 -9.46 -16.81
N LEU A 128 -23.27 -8.69 -17.73
CA LEU A 128 -22.92 -9.19 -19.07
C LEU A 128 -21.93 -10.35 -19.01
N SER A 129 -20.99 -10.35 -18.06
CA SER A 129 -20.07 -11.48 -17.87
C SER A 129 -20.77 -12.75 -17.46
N ASN A 130 -21.77 -12.66 -16.58
CA ASN A 130 -22.56 -13.82 -16.17
C ASN A 130 -23.41 -14.36 -17.30
N ILE A 131 -24.03 -13.47 -18.08
CA ILE A 131 -24.84 -13.83 -19.27
C ILE A 131 -23.98 -14.54 -20.31
N LYS A 132 -22.74 -14.07 -20.51
CA LYS A 132 -21.81 -14.65 -21.49
C LYS A 132 -21.05 -15.89 -20.99
N GLY A 133 -21.07 -16.16 -19.67
CA GLY A 133 -20.27 -17.21 -19.06
C GLY A 133 -18.75 -16.93 -19.08
N ASP A 134 -18.36 -15.68 -19.33
CA ASP A 134 -16.95 -15.24 -19.44
C ASP A 134 -16.66 -14.06 -18.50
N TYR A 135 -15.55 -14.16 -17.77
CA TYR A 135 -15.22 -13.24 -16.68
C TYR A 135 -13.91 -12.51 -16.92
N PRO A 136 -13.95 -11.30 -17.50
CA PRO A 136 -12.76 -10.52 -17.78
C PRO A 136 -11.86 -10.35 -16.54
N VAL A 137 -10.57 -10.55 -16.76
CA VAL A 137 -9.53 -10.27 -15.76
C VAL A 137 -8.72 -9.10 -16.29
N LEU A 138 -8.88 -7.93 -15.68
CA LEU A 138 -8.11 -6.77 -16.06
C LEU A 138 -6.62 -7.04 -15.84
N ALA A 139 -5.83 -6.97 -16.90
CA ALA A 139 -4.41 -7.21 -16.84
C ALA A 139 -3.74 -6.20 -15.92
N LYS A 140 -3.02 -6.70 -14.91
CA LYS A 140 -2.14 -5.85 -14.11
C LYS A 140 -0.98 -5.42 -14.99
N LYS A 141 -0.73 -4.13 -15.14
CA LYS A 141 0.52 -3.65 -15.75
C LYS A 141 1.68 -4.33 -15.02
N LYS A 142 2.51 -5.07 -15.76
CA LYS A 142 3.76 -5.61 -15.22
C LYS A 142 4.61 -4.40 -14.79
N VAL A 143 4.77 -4.21 -13.50
CA VAL A 143 5.68 -3.18 -12.97
C VAL A 143 7.08 -3.73 -13.15
N GLN A 144 7.84 -3.13 -14.06
CA GLN A 144 9.28 -3.38 -14.15
C GLN A 144 9.93 -2.79 -12.90
N ARG A 145 10.31 -3.65 -11.97
CA ARG A 145 11.00 -3.21 -10.75
C ARG A 145 12.46 -2.93 -11.05
N LYS A 146 12.95 -1.78 -10.62
CA LYS A 146 14.38 -1.48 -10.66
C LYS A 146 15.08 -2.36 -9.63
N LYS A 147 16.06 -3.16 -10.07
CA LYS A 147 16.89 -3.94 -9.15
C LYS A 147 17.88 -3.03 -8.44
N GLU A 148 17.94 -3.17 -7.13
CA GLU A 148 18.94 -2.50 -6.28
C GLU A 148 19.65 -3.56 -5.42
N PHE A 149 20.93 -3.37 -5.21
CA PHE A 149 21.78 -4.27 -4.45
C PHE A 149 22.22 -3.55 -3.18
N LEU A 150 21.92 -4.14 -2.03
CA LEU A 150 22.18 -3.56 -0.71
C LEU A 150 23.00 -4.53 0.13
N LYS A 151 24.10 -4.03 0.65
CA LYS A 151 24.94 -4.75 1.61
C LYS A 151 24.77 -4.11 2.97
N PHE A 152 24.19 -4.83 3.92
CA PHE A 152 24.05 -4.40 5.31
C PHE A 152 25.20 -4.92 6.15
N ASN A 153 25.80 -4.03 6.95
CA ASN A 153 26.83 -4.39 7.91
C ASN A 153 26.20 -4.58 9.30
N LEU A 154 26.08 -5.84 9.75
CA LEU A 154 25.57 -6.19 11.07
C LEU A 154 26.67 -6.00 12.11
N ILE A 155 26.72 -4.81 12.69
CA ILE A 155 27.68 -4.51 13.76
C ILE A 155 27.09 -4.99 15.08
N ARG A 156 27.75 -5.98 15.72
CA ARG A 156 27.31 -6.58 16.98
C ARG A 156 28.37 -6.38 18.06
N PHE A 157 27.93 -5.88 19.23
CA PHE A 157 28.78 -5.73 20.41
C PHE A 157 27.93 -5.89 21.70
N ASN A 158 28.39 -6.71 22.66
CA ASN A 158 27.69 -7.01 23.91
C ASN A 158 26.21 -7.36 23.68
N GLU A 159 25.93 -8.34 22.83
CA GLU A 159 24.58 -8.83 22.48
C GLU A 159 23.65 -7.75 21.91
N LYS A 160 24.17 -6.61 21.46
CA LYS A 160 23.41 -5.52 20.85
C LYS A 160 23.86 -5.30 19.41
N TYR A 161 22.90 -4.91 18.58
CA TYR A 161 23.14 -4.48 17.19
C TYR A 161 23.15 -2.96 17.10
N PHE A 162 24.10 -2.42 16.34
CA PHE A 162 24.13 -1.01 16.02
C PHE A 162 23.20 -0.70 14.86
N LEU A 163 22.23 0.20 15.07
CA LEU A 163 21.29 0.63 14.05
C LEU A 163 21.32 2.15 13.92
N THR A 164 21.07 2.62 12.69
CA THR A 164 21.01 4.04 12.33
C THR A 164 19.70 4.35 11.60
N LYS A 165 19.27 5.60 11.65
CA LYS A 165 18.21 6.14 10.78
C LYS A 165 18.80 6.94 9.62
N ASP A 166 20.09 7.22 9.65
CA ASP A 166 20.79 7.91 8.60
C ASP A 166 21.10 6.96 7.44
N ASN A 167 20.34 7.10 6.35
CA ASN A 167 20.53 6.32 5.15
C ASN A 167 20.17 7.12 3.90
N ALA A 168 20.94 6.94 2.84
CA ALA A 168 20.76 7.58 1.54
C ALA A 168 19.86 6.77 0.58
N LEU A 169 19.05 5.81 1.08
CA LEU A 169 18.29 4.89 0.22
C LEU A 169 17.11 5.55 -0.48
N GLY A 170 16.55 6.63 0.10
CA GLY A 170 15.34 7.30 -0.41
C GLY A 170 14.03 6.59 -0.03
N TYR A 171 14.11 5.41 0.54
CA TYR A 171 13.02 4.65 1.19
C TYR A 171 13.48 4.19 2.58
N TRP A 172 12.56 3.64 3.39
CA TRP A 172 12.82 3.29 4.80
C TRP A 172 13.27 4.48 5.66
N LYS A 173 12.85 5.68 5.27
CA LYS A 173 13.12 6.91 6.04
C LYS A 173 12.56 6.77 7.45
N ASN A 174 13.33 7.20 8.43
CA ASN A 174 13.00 7.14 9.86
C ASN A 174 12.87 5.72 10.45
N LEU A 175 13.18 4.66 9.68
CA LEU A 175 13.31 3.31 10.21
C LEU A 175 14.74 3.05 10.65
N TRP A 176 14.89 2.24 11.71
CA TRP A 176 16.19 1.80 12.18
C TRP A 176 16.69 0.67 11.29
N ILE A 177 17.89 0.82 10.73
CA ILE A 177 18.53 -0.19 9.89
C ILE A 177 20.01 -0.30 10.24
N PRO A 178 20.68 -1.44 10.02
CA PRO A 178 22.14 -1.51 10.07
C PRO A 178 22.76 -0.56 9.03
N PRO A 179 24.01 -0.12 9.21
CA PRO A 179 24.73 0.59 8.17
C PRO A 179 24.66 -0.14 6.82
N VAL A 180 24.43 0.60 5.74
CA VAL A 180 24.16 0.02 4.42
C VAL A 180 24.95 0.69 3.31
N GLU A 181 25.42 -0.12 2.38
CA GLU A 181 26.10 0.30 1.15
C GLU A 181 25.32 -0.19 -0.08
N LYS A 182 25.33 0.62 -1.16
CA LYS A 182 24.81 0.22 -2.48
C LYS A 182 25.97 -0.29 -3.32
N ASN A 183 26.14 -1.60 -3.37
CA ASN A 183 27.23 -2.24 -4.10
C ASN A 183 26.73 -3.47 -4.85
N LYS A 184 27.47 -3.90 -5.90
CA LYS A 184 27.31 -5.22 -6.47
C LYS A 184 27.56 -6.29 -5.39
N LEU A 185 26.69 -7.29 -5.34
CA LEU A 185 26.78 -8.37 -4.36
C LEU A 185 27.36 -9.62 -5.02
N ASN A 186 28.22 -10.32 -4.29
CA ASN A 186 28.69 -11.66 -4.70
C ASN A 186 27.67 -12.74 -4.38
N ALA A 187 26.84 -12.53 -3.36
CA ALA A 187 25.75 -13.41 -2.97
C ALA A 187 24.55 -12.55 -2.52
N VAL A 188 23.34 -13.10 -2.62
CA VAL A 188 22.08 -12.47 -2.19
C VAL A 188 21.44 -13.36 -1.15
N ASP A 189 21.27 -12.86 0.07
CA ASP A 189 20.64 -13.59 1.17
C ASP A 189 19.11 -13.49 1.09
N ILE A 190 18.59 -12.29 0.73
CA ILE A 190 17.16 -12.00 0.68
C ILE A 190 16.82 -11.18 -0.55
N ILE A 191 15.74 -11.55 -1.24
CA ILE A 191 15.10 -10.70 -2.25
C ILE A 191 13.83 -10.11 -1.65
N HIS A 192 13.80 -8.77 -1.51
CA HIS A 192 12.65 -8.06 -0.96
C HIS A 192 12.04 -7.11 -2.00
N ASN A 193 10.75 -7.30 -2.29
CA ASN A 193 10.03 -6.53 -3.30
C ASN A 193 9.31 -5.32 -2.70
N LEU A 194 9.68 -4.13 -3.15
CA LEU A 194 8.89 -2.91 -2.99
C LEU A 194 8.02 -2.68 -4.24
N SER A 195 7.13 -1.68 -4.21
CA SER A 195 6.22 -1.39 -5.34
C SER A 195 6.95 -1.20 -6.68
N HIS A 196 8.09 -0.49 -6.69
CA HIS A 196 8.84 -0.14 -7.89
C HIS A 196 10.30 -0.61 -7.86
N ARG A 197 10.71 -1.36 -6.85
CA ARG A 197 12.08 -1.83 -6.63
C ARG A 197 12.10 -3.29 -6.20
N GLU A 198 13.10 -4.01 -6.66
CA GLU A 198 13.49 -5.32 -6.15
C GLU A 198 14.81 -5.14 -5.42
N LEU A 199 14.80 -5.33 -4.11
CA LEU A 199 15.98 -5.19 -3.28
C LEU A 199 16.65 -6.56 -3.13
N ASN A 200 17.86 -6.68 -3.65
CA ASN A 200 18.73 -7.81 -3.47
C ASN A 200 19.64 -7.48 -2.28
N ILE A 201 19.45 -8.16 -1.17
CA ILE A 201 20.04 -7.83 0.13
C ILE A 201 21.08 -8.89 0.50
N SER A 202 22.24 -8.44 0.97
CA SER A 202 23.20 -9.29 1.66
C SER A 202 23.58 -8.72 3.01
N PHE A 203 24.03 -9.57 3.92
CA PHE A 203 24.47 -9.21 5.24
C PHE A 203 25.93 -9.61 5.44
N THR A 204 26.69 -8.75 6.10
CA THR A 204 28.04 -9.03 6.59
C THR A 204 28.10 -8.71 8.07
N GLU A 205 28.82 -9.52 8.82
CA GLU A 205 29.00 -9.28 10.26
C GLU A 205 30.29 -8.49 10.52
N SER A 206 30.25 -7.65 11.53
CA SER A 206 31.38 -6.84 11.99
C SER A 206 31.34 -6.71 13.51
N SER A 207 32.51 -6.70 14.13
CA SER A 207 32.69 -6.47 15.56
C SER A 207 33.21 -5.05 15.88
N GLU A 208 32.96 -4.09 15.00
CA GLU A 208 33.36 -2.69 15.19
C GLU A 208 32.69 -2.11 16.44
N LYS A 209 33.48 -1.59 17.41
CA LYS A 209 32.95 -1.06 18.67
C LYS A 209 32.53 0.41 18.59
N HIS A 210 33.05 1.15 17.63
CA HIS A 210 32.83 2.59 17.46
C HIS A 210 32.47 2.95 16.02
N PRO A 211 31.23 2.67 15.57
CA PRO A 211 30.80 3.06 14.23
C PRO A 211 30.87 4.59 14.07
N LYS A 212 31.40 5.06 12.94
CA LYS A 212 31.50 6.50 12.63
C LYS A 212 30.15 7.16 12.32
N LEU A 213 29.07 6.38 12.24
CA LEU A 213 27.74 6.86 11.93
C LEU A 213 26.96 7.21 13.20
N SER A 214 26.07 8.18 13.11
CA SER A 214 25.08 8.46 14.16
C SER A 214 24.10 7.30 14.27
N GLY A 215 23.93 6.71 15.46
CA GLY A 215 23.05 5.57 15.66
C GLY A 215 22.94 5.18 17.15
N LYS A 216 22.29 4.04 17.38
CA LYS A 216 22.08 3.50 18.73
C LYS A 216 22.27 1.98 18.74
N TRP A 217 22.60 1.46 19.91
CA TRP A 217 22.71 0.04 20.18
C TRP A 217 21.40 -0.50 20.71
N PHE A 218 20.91 -1.62 20.14
CA PHE A 218 19.65 -2.25 20.54
C PHE A 218 19.86 -3.75 20.74
N SER A 219 19.31 -4.29 21.81
CA SER A 219 19.15 -5.73 21.98
C SER A 219 18.04 -6.27 21.07
N ALA A 220 17.96 -7.59 20.88
CA ALA A 220 16.88 -8.21 20.11
C ALA A 220 15.49 -7.87 20.69
N GLU A 221 15.33 -7.82 22.01
CA GLU A 221 14.09 -7.42 22.66
C GLU A 221 13.71 -5.95 22.44
N GLU A 222 14.71 -5.07 22.40
CA GLU A 222 14.49 -3.65 22.06
C GLU A 222 14.11 -3.48 20.60
N ILE A 223 14.69 -4.30 19.68
CA ILE A 223 14.37 -4.29 18.25
C ILE A 223 12.90 -4.64 17.99
N LYS A 224 12.30 -5.53 18.78
CA LYS A 224 10.87 -5.87 18.68
C LYS A 224 9.94 -4.66 18.96
N LYS A 225 10.43 -3.63 19.64
CA LYS A 225 9.67 -2.43 20.06
C LYS A 225 9.90 -1.20 19.19
N ILE A 226 10.80 -1.27 18.22
CA ILE A 226 11.15 -0.13 17.35
C ILE A 226 10.79 -0.41 15.89
N ALA A 227 10.73 0.65 15.09
CA ALA A 227 10.38 0.56 13.68
C ALA A 227 11.60 0.13 12.84
N VAL A 228 11.59 -1.13 12.39
CA VAL A 228 12.63 -1.76 11.55
C VAL A 228 11.98 -2.35 10.30
N PRO A 229 12.58 -2.27 9.11
CA PRO A 229 12.06 -2.93 7.91
C PRO A 229 11.99 -4.45 8.08
N LYS A 230 10.94 -5.07 7.56
CA LYS A 230 10.68 -6.52 7.72
C LYS A 230 11.89 -7.40 7.40
N PRO A 231 12.60 -7.28 6.26
CA PRO A 231 13.73 -8.16 5.96
C PRO A 231 14.90 -8.00 6.94
N ILE A 232 15.07 -6.80 7.51
CA ILE A 232 16.08 -6.53 8.54
C ILE A 232 15.63 -7.11 9.88
N PHE A 233 14.36 -6.88 10.25
CA PHE A 233 13.79 -7.41 11.48
C PHE A 233 13.90 -8.93 11.55
N ASP A 234 13.51 -9.64 10.48
CA ASP A 234 13.59 -11.09 10.42
C ASP A 234 15.04 -11.58 10.59
N LYS A 235 16.01 -10.90 9.97
CA LYS A 235 17.42 -11.28 10.11
C LYS A 235 17.96 -11.07 11.53
N LEU A 236 17.55 -9.97 12.21
CA LEU A 236 18.09 -9.62 13.53
C LEU A 236 17.40 -10.38 14.68
N VAL A 237 16.16 -10.81 14.51
CA VAL A 237 15.34 -11.38 15.60
C VAL A 237 15.12 -12.90 15.42
N SER A 238 15.17 -13.45 14.20
CA SER A 238 14.91 -14.87 13.94
C SER A 238 16.15 -15.76 14.05
N ASN A 239 17.31 -15.25 14.44
CA ASN A 239 18.56 -16.00 14.63
C ASN A 239 18.83 -16.31 16.12
N GLU A 240 17.80 -16.32 16.96
CA GLU A 240 17.86 -16.82 18.34
C GLU A 240 17.23 -18.21 18.44
#